data_8b45448f1369c647957801742815723f
#
_entry.id   8b45448f1369c647957801742815723f
#
_cell.length_a   1.000
_cell.length_b   1.000
_cell.length_c   1.000
_cell.angle_alpha   90.00
_cell.angle_beta   90.00
_cell.angle_gamma   90.00
#
_symmetry.space_group_name_H-M   'P 1'
#
loop_
_entity.id
_entity.type
_entity.pdbx_description
1 polymer ?
#
loop_
_entity_poly.entity_id
_entity_poly.type
_entity_poly.pdbx_seq_one_letter_code
_entity_poly.pdbx_strand_id
1 'polypeptide(L)'
;TISLNKLNMTQYEQFLTPENFKLAFVRLKTSSRNLYKTIYYEDLRIFGLYLDENIESTINQVKNEIYKPEKSHKIFIPKKDNLVRPLSILTFIDLLIYQAMTNVIADNSYDVIAPYYDNLIFGNIVNPSTANVLDREFFFKSWKRKWKRFNEVSKENFENGYKYLSEFDIASFFDTIDHNILCEILANTFKIEANILELLSKCLETWTADSNHKTFKSKHGIPQGPISSPFLADLYLFYVDTEIKKLNKKYDFKYSR
;
A
#
# COMPACT_ATOMS: atom_id res chain seq x y z
N THR A 1 -20.74 -10.28 -18.10
CA THR A 1 -21.76 -9.45 -17.38
C THR A 1 -21.14 -8.66 -16.21
N ILE A 2 -20.03 -9.13 -15.60
CA ILE A 2 -19.36 -8.44 -14.45
C ILE A 2 -18.63 -7.16 -14.88
N SER A 3 -18.20 -7.05 -16.13
CA SER A 3 -17.39 -5.92 -16.62
C SER A 3 -18.19 -4.63 -16.88
N LEU A 4 -19.45 -4.72 -17.24
CA LEU A 4 -20.29 -3.56 -17.60
C LEU A 4 -20.80 -2.78 -16.37
N ASN A 5 -21.03 -3.45 -15.23
CA ASN A 5 -21.48 -2.78 -14.02
C ASN A 5 -20.37 -1.98 -13.30
N LYS A 6 -19.09 -2.31 -13.49
CA LYS A 6 -17.96 -1.55 -12.92
C LYS A 6 -17.74 -0.18 -13.58
N LEU A 7 -18.16 -0.01 -14.83
CA LEU A 7 -17.93 1.23 -15.61
C LEU A 7 -18.75 2.44 -15.12
N ASN A 8 -19.79 2.23 -14.31
CA ASN A 8 -20.68 3.29 -13.83
C ASN A 8 -20.58 3.53 -12.32
N MET A 9 -19.72 2.81 -11.58
CA MET A 9 -19.58 2.96 -10.14
C MET A 9 -18.46 3.96 -9.82
N THR A 10 -18.72 4.84 -8.83
CA THR A 10 -17.67 5.68 -8.25
C THR A 10 -16.60 4.82 -7.58
N GLN A 11 -15.42 5.36 -7.33
CA GLN A 11 -14.36 4.62 -6.61
C GLN A 11 -14.80 4.27 -5.19
N TYR A 12 -15.57 5.15 -4.54
CA TYR A 12 -16.10 4.90 -3.21
C TYR A 12 -17.14 3.77 -3.21
N GLU A 13 -18.00 3.70 -4.22
CA GLU A 13 -18.92 2.56 -4.40
C GLU A 13 -18.16 1.27 -4.66
N GLN A 14 -17.10 1.29 -5.50
CA GLN A 14 -16.23 0.14 -5.72
C GLN A 14 -15.56 -0.32 -4.42
N PHE A 15 -15.11 0.61 -3.59
CA PHE A 15 -14.55 0.29 -2.27
C PHE A 15 -15.55 -0.48 -1.42
N LEU A 16 -16.81 -0.07 -1.38
CA LEU A 16 -17.87 -0.67 -0.55
C LEU A 16 -18.53 -1.92 -1.18
N THR A 17 -17.90 -2.53 -2.20
CA THR A 17 -18.43 -3.79 -2.74
C THR A 17 -17.99 -5.00 -1.91
N PRO A 18 -18.86 -6.00 -1.73
CA PRO A 18 -18.50 -7.27 -1.10
C PRO A 18 -17.32 -7.96 -1.80
N GLU A 19 -17.23 -7.87 -3.13
CA GLU A 19 -16.16 -8.45 -3.93
C GLU A 19 -14.80 -7.84 -3.59
N ASN A 20 -14.74 -6.51 -3.37
CA ASN A 20 -13.50 -5.84 -2.99
C ASN A 20 -13.06 -6.24 -1.57
N PHE A 21 -14.00 -6.36 -0.62
CA PHE A 21 -13.69 -6.82 0.73
C PHE A 21 -13.29 -8.29 0.77
N LYS A 22 -13.92 -9.16 -0.04
CA LYS A 22 -13.48 -10.56 -0.23
C LYS A 22 -12.05 -10.61 -0.78
N LEU A 23 -11.75 -9.79 -1.77
CA LEU A 23 -10.39 -9.70 -2.31
C LEU A 23 -9.40 -9.19 -1.26
N ALA A 24 -9.77 -8.19 -0.46
CA ALA A 24 -8.95 -7.70 0.64
C ALA A 24 -8.64 -8.81 1.65
N PHE A 25 -9.67 -9.57 2.07
CA PHE A 25 -9.51 -10.71 2.97
C PHE A 25 -8.55 -11.77 2.40
N VAL A 26 -8.72 -12.16 1.13
CA VAL A 26 -7.83 -13.11 0.46
C VAL A 26 -6.40 -12.58 0.41
N ARG A 27 -6.20 -11.31 0.05
CA ARG A 27 -4.88 -10.66 0.00
C ARG A 27 -4.20 -10.61 1.36
N LEU A 28 -4.94 -10.35 2.44
CA LEU A 28 -4.40 -10.42 3.80
C LEU A 28 -3.93 -11.84 4.15
N LYS A 29 -4.68 -12.85 3.75
CA LYS A 29 -4.34 -14.25 3.97
C LYS A 29 -3.12 -14.72 3.15
N THR A 30 -3.00 -14.28 1.90
CA THR A 30 -1.96 -14.75 0.97
C THR A 30 -0.67 -13.93 1.05
N SER A 31 -0.78 -12.60 1.10
CA SER A 31 0.33 -11.67 0.90
C SER A 31 0.96 -11.13 2.17
N SER A 32 0.31 -11.26 3.32
CA SER A 32 0.87 -10.80 4.59
C SER A 32 2.16 -11.56 4.93
N ARG A 33 3.10 -10.87 5.57
CA ARG A 33 4.32 -11.49 6.10
C ARG A 33 3.97 -12.55 7.14
N ASN A 34 4.80 -13.57 7.29
CA ASN A 34 4.55 -14.68 8.22
C ASN A 34 4.19 -14.23 9.64
N LEU A 35 4.90 -13.23 10.18
CA LEU A 35 4.60 -12.66 11.48
C LEU A 35 3.16 -12.13 11.58
N TYR A 36 2.69 -11.38 10.56
CA TYR A 36 1.33 -10.88 10.52
C TYR A 36 0.30 -12.01 10.40
N LYS A 37 0.60 -13.04 9.61
CA LYS A 37 -0.25 -14.23 9.52
C LYS A 37 -0.39 -14.93 10.87
N THR A 38 0.67 -14.95 11.66
CA THR A 38 0.64 -15.54 13.02
C THR A 38 -0.17 -14.66 13.97
N ILE A 39 0.04 -13.35 13.95
CA ILE A 39 -0.69 -12.40 14.81
C ILE A 39 -2.19 -12.45 14.54
N TYR A 40 -2.60 -12.44 13.28
CA TYR A 40 -4.01 -12.40 12.86
C TYR A 40 -4.58 -13.79 12.52
N TYR A 41 -3.94 -14.87 12.96
CA TYR A 41 -4.38 -16.23 12.61
C TYR A 41 -5.81 -16.51 13.06
N GLU A 42 -6.13 -16.20 14.31
CA GLU A 42 -7.47 -16.42 14.87
C GLU A 42 -8.50 -15.46 14.26
N ASP A 43 -8.14 -14.18 14.06
CA ASP A 43 -9.02 -13.21 13.42
C ASP A 43 -9.40 -13.65 12.00
N LEU A 44 -8.41 -14.07 11.20
CA LEU A 44 -8.62 -14.60 9.85
C LEU A 44 -9.51 -15.85 9.86
N ARG A 45 -9.31 -16.73 10.84
CA ARG A 45 -10.09 -17.97 10.98
C ARG A 45 -11.53 -17.66 11.36
N ILE A 46 -11.74 -16.87 12.42
CA ILE A 46 -13.07 -16.55 12.95
C ILE A 46 -13.85 -15.71 11.95
N PHE A 47 -13.23 -14.66 11.39
CA PHE A 47 -13.88 -13.81 10.38
C PHE A 47 -14.28 -14.62 9.14
N GLY A 48 -13.45 -15.57 8.73
CA GLY A 48 -13.69 -16.44 7.58
C GLY A 48 -14.81 -17.47 7.78
N LEU A 49 -15.23 -17.80 9.02
CA LEU A 49 -16.35 -18.72 9.27
C LEU A 49 -17.69 -18.16 8.80
N TYR A 50 -17.87 -16.84 8.92
CA TYR A 50 -19.06 -16.09 8.53
C TYR A 50 -18.66 -14.94 7.62
N LEU A 51 -17.91 -15.27 6.53
CA LEU A 51 -17.24 -14.27 5.69
C LEU A 51 -18.20 -13.26 5.10
N ASP A 52 -19.31 -13.71 4.54
CA ASP A 52 -20.27 -12.84 3.83
C ASP A 52 -20.98 -11.91 4.81
N GLU A 53 -21.44 -12.42 5.94
CA GLU A 53 -22.12 -11.65 6.98
C GLU A 53 -21.18 -10.64 7.64
N ASN A 54 -19.94 -11.04 7.92
CA ASN A 54 -18.94 -10.18 8.52
C ASN A 54 -18.51 -9.05 7.55
N ILE A 55 -18.38 -9.35 6.27
CA ILE A 55 -18.11 -8.35 5.23
C ILE A 55 -19.29 -7.37 5.13
N GLU A 56 -20.52 -7.86 5.03
CA GLU A 56 -21.72 -7.01 4.96
C GLU A 56 -21.81 -6.10 6.19
N SER A 57 -21.59 -6.64 7.39
CA SER A 57 -21.56 -5.86 8.62
C SER A 57 -20.48 -4.76 8.59
N THR A 58 -19.27 -5.10 8.12
CA THR A 58 -18.16 -4.13 8.02
C THR A 58 -18.50 -3.02 7.02
N ILE A 59 -19.01 -3.36 5.84
CA ILE A 59 -19.44 -2.39 4.83
C ILE A 59 -20.53 -1.46 5.40
N ASN A 60 -21.52 -2.02 6.09
CA ASN A 60 -22.60 -1.24 6.69
C ASN A 60 -22.09 -0.29 7.77
N GLN A 61 -21.10 -0.69 8.58
CA GLN A 61 -20.46 0.20 9.55
C GLN A 61 -19.76 1.39 8.88
N VAL A 62 -19.05 1.16 7.78
CA VAL A 62 -18.39 2.24 7.03
C VAL A 62 -19.42 3.12 6.35
N LYS A 63 -20.40 2.54 5.65
CA LYS A 63 -21.43 3.25 4.89
C LYS A 63 -22.31 4.15 5.77
N ASN A 64 -22.58 3.73 6.99
CA ASN A 64 -23.40 4.48 7.96
C ASN A 64 -22.56 5.35 8.90
N GLU A 65 -21.24 5.54 8.61
CA GLU A 65 -20.31 6.36 9.41
C GLU A 65 -20.17 5.91 10.89
N ILE A 66 -20.52 4.66 11.17
CA ILE A 66 -20.41 4.04 12.51
C ILE A 66 -18.95 3.62 12.75
N TYR A 67 -18.25 3.21 11.69
CA TYR A 67 -16.87 2.79 11.77
C TYR A 67 -15.96 3.92 12.27
N LYS A 68 -15.14 3.59 13.26
CA LYS A 68 -14.09 4.47 13.81
C LYS A 68 -12.79 3.69 13.86
N PRO A 69 -11.71 4.18 13.23
CA PRO A 69 -10.42 3.52 13.33
C PRO A 69 -9.91 3.56 14.78
N GLU A 70 -9.20 2.51 15.18
CA GLU A 70 -8.58 2.39 16.49
C GLU A 70 -7.08 2.67 16.42
N LYS A 71 -6.47 3.09 17.55
CA LYS A 71 -5.03 3.30 17.62
C LYS A 71 -4.28 1.99 17.40
N SER A 72 -3.21 2.03 16.62
CA SER A 72 -2.35 0.86 16.45
C SER A 72 -1.54 0.57 17.72
N HIS A 73 -1.26 -0.70 17.95
CA HIS A 73 -0.27 -1.12 18.93
C HIS A 73 1.10 -1.22 18.26
N LYS A 74 2.14 -0.66 18.91
CA LYS A 74 3.52 -0.76 18.41
C LYS A 74 4.20 -1.97 19.05
N ILE A 75 4.77 -2.84 18.23
CA ILE A 75 5.69 -3.90 18.64
C ILE A 75 7.07 -3.63 18.04
N PHE A 76 8.12 -3.97 18.78
CA PHE A 76 9.50 -3.69 18.37
C PHE A 76 10.21 -5.00 18.07
N ILE A 77 10.64 -5.15 16.80
CA ILE A 77 11.33 -6.35 16.35
C ILE A 77 12.83 -6.04 16.25
N PRO A 78 13.70 -6.86 16.88
CA PRO A 78 15.15 -6.70 16.76
C PRO A 78 15.59 -6.81 15.31
N LYS A 79 16.47 -5.89 14.90
CA LYS A 79 17.26 -5.95 13.66
C LYS A 79 18.68 -6.41 13.99
N LYS A 80 19.47 -6.70 12.94
CA LYS A 80 20.92 -6.77 13.08
C LYS A 80 21.44 -5.42 13.61
N ASP A 81 22.54 -5.42 14.30
CA ASP A 81 23.23 -4.21 14.80
C ASP A 81 22.52 -3.47 15.96
N ASN A 82 21.83 -4.22 16.83
CA ASN A 82 21.14 -3.68 18.02
C ASN A 82 20.06 -2.62 17.73
N LEU A 83 19.62 -2.52 16.49
CA LEU A 83 18.50 -1.67 16.11
C LEU A 83 17.17 -2.41 16.26
N VAL A 84 16.08 -1.66 16.38
CA VAL A 84 14.72 -2.20 16.41
C VAL A 84 13.91 -1.66 15.23
N ARG A 85 12.95 -2.48 14.78
CA ARG A 85 11.96 -2.05 13.79
C ARG A 85 10.61 -1.95 14.48
N PRO A 86 10.01 -0.75 14.58
CA PRO A 86 8.65 -0.64 15.06
C PRO A 86 7.69 -1.22 14.00
N LEU A 87 6.78 -2.09 14.43
CA LEU A 87 5.67 -2.56 13.61
C LEU A 87 4.36 -2.08 14.23
N SER A 88 3.44 -1.66 13.40
CA SER A 88 2.10 -1.24 13.79
C SER A 88 1.14 -2.41 13.66
N ILE A 89 0.51 -2.80 14.76
CA ILE A 89 -0.55 -3.80 14.80
C ILE A 89 -1.87 -3.06 14.86
N LEU A 90 -2.62 -3.11 13.78
CA LEU A 90 -3.97 -2.56 13.66
C LEU A 90 -5.00 -3.56 14.20
N THR A 91 -6.23 -3.14 14.46
CA THR A 91 -7.32 -4.12 14.61
C THR A 91 -7.52 -4.87 13.28
N PHE A 92 -8.10 -6.07 13.34
CA PHE A 92 -8.33 -6.83 12.11
C PHE A 92 -9.27 -6.10 11.13
N ILE A 93 -10.29 -5.43 11.66
CA ILE A 93 -11.23 -4.63 10.85
C ILE A 93 -10.51 -3.44 10.21
N ASP A 94 -9.67 -2.73 10.94
CA ASP A 94 -8.84 -1.65 10.40
C ASP A 94 -7.93 -2.15 9.27
N LEU A 95 -7.30 -3.31 9.49
CA LEU A 95 -6.42 -3.93 8.50
C LEU A 95 -7.18 -4.33 7.23
N LEU A 96 -8.42 -4.86 7.37
CA LEU A 96 -9.28 -5.24 6.27
C LEU A 96 -9.75 -4.02 5.47
N ILE A 97 -10.20 -2.97 6.16
CA ILE A 97 -10.61 -1.70 5.53
C ILE A 97 -9.43 -1.03 4.83
N TYR A 98 -8.25 -1.01 5.45
CA TYR A 98 -7.03 -0.49 4.84
C TYR A 98 -6.69 -1.20 3.53
N GLN A 99 -6.76 -2.54 3.53
CA GLN A 99 -6.51 -3.31 2.32
C GLN A 99 -7.59 -3.10 1.27
N ALA A 100 -8.86 -2.98 1.66
CA ALA A 100 -9.96 -2.74 0.72
C ALA A 100 -9.85 -1.35 0.06
N MET A 101 -9.50 -0.30 0.80
CA MET A 101 -9.19 1.02 0.23
C MET A 101 -8.01 0.96 -0.72
N THR A 102 -6.93 0.28 -0.30
CA THR A 102 -5.70 0.18 -1.09
C THR A 102 -5.89 -0.62 -2.37
N ASN A 103 -6.81 -1.60 -2.41
CA ASN A 103 -7.18 -2.30 -3.64
C ASN A 103 -7.71 -1.33 -4.70
N VAL A 104 -8.62 -0.42 -4.30
CA VAL A 104 -9.23 0.56 -5.21
C VAL A 104 -8.19 1.60 -5.65
N ILE A 105 -7.35 2.07 -4.72
CA ILE A 105 -6.25 2.98 -5.04
C ILE A 105 -5.30 2.32 -6.05
N ALA A 106 -4.97 1.04 -5.85
CA ALA A 106 -4.09 0.30 -6.75
C ALA A 106 -4.69 0.14 -8.16
N ASP A 107 -5.97 -0.19 -8.26
CA ASP A 107 -6.65 -0.33 -9.55
C ASP A 107 -6.66 1.00 -10.33
N ASN A 108 -6.96 2.11 -9.65
CA ASN A 108 -7.07 3.43 -10.29
C ASN A 108 -5.71 4.09 -10.56
N SER A 109 -4.65 3.72 -9.85
CA SER A 109 -3.30 4.23 -10.10
C SER A 109 -2.51 3.36 -11.10
N TYR A 110 -2.99 2.16 -11.42
CA TYR A 110 -2.23 1.15 -12.17
C TYR A 110 -1.75 1.65 -13.52
N ASP A 111 -2.63 2.24 -14.33
CA ASP A 111 -2.30 2.70 -15.68
C ASP A 111 -1.27 3.85 -15.68
N VAL A 112 -1.23 4.64 -14.62
CA VAL A 112 -0.26 5.73 -14.46
C VAL A 112 1.11 5.21 -14.06
N ILE A 113 1.17 4.22 -13.15
CA ILE A 113 2.44 3.73 -12.60
C ILE A 113 3.02 2.54 -13.37
N ALA A 114 2.20 1.73 -14.03
CA ALA A 114 2.64 0.52 -14.74
C ALA A 114 3.74 0.75 -15.78
N PRO A 115 3.78 1.88 -16.54
CA PRO A 115 4.87 2.16 -17.47
C PRO A 115 6.26 2.32 -16.82
N TYR A 116 6.31 2.51 -15.50
CA TYR A 116 7.56 2.65 -14.73
C TYR A 116 8.04 1.31 -14.17
N TYR A 117 7.19 0.29 -14.14
CA TYR A 117 7.55 -1.04 -13.66
C TYR A 117 8.58 -1.71 -14.57
N ASP A 118 9.52 -2.43 -13.94
CA ASP A 118 10.62 -3.15 -14.60
C ASP A 118 11.63 -2.28 -15.38
N ASN A 119 11.43 -0.94 -15.35
CA ASN A 119 12.36 0.02 -15.92
C ASN A 119 12.96 0.95 -14.87
N LEU A 120 12.14 1.41 -13.93
CA LEU A 120 12.51 2.34 -12.88
C LEU A 120 12.13 1.77 -11.51
N ILE A 121 10.92 1.20 -11.38
CA ILE A 121 10.37 0.65 -10.14
C ILE A 121 10.42 -0.87 -10.22
N PHE A 122 11.15 -1.49 -9.29
CA PHE A 122 11.33 -2.95 -9.21
C PHE A 122 10.74 -3.56 -7.93
N GLY A 123 10.51 -2.73 -6.90
CA GLY A 123 9.88 -3.14 -5.65
C GLY A 123 8.35 -3.01 -5.69
N ASN A 124 7.66 -3.76 -4.82
CA ASN A 124 6.23 -3.61 -4.51
C ASN A 124 5.29 -3.46 -5.72
N ILE A 125 5.60 -4.15 -6.83
CA ILE A 125 4.78 -4.10 -8.04
C ILE A 125 3.45 -4.78 -7.77
N VAL A 126 2.34 -4.03 -7.86
CA VAL A 126 1.00 -4.53 -7.54
C VAL A 126 0.40 -5.39 -8.66
N ASN A 127 -0.47 -6.31 -8.28
CA ASN A 127 -1.43 -6.94 -9.16
C ASN A 127 -2.77 -6.21 -9.05
N PRO A 128 -3.30 -5.61 -10.13
CA PRO A 128 -4.63 -5.00 -10.08
C PRO A 128 -5.71 -6.07 -9.86
N SER A 129 -6.90 -5.66 -9.44
CA SER A 129 -8.03 -6.59 -9.23
C SER A 129 -8.50 -7.25 -10.53
N THR A 130 -8.14 -6.64 -11.66
CA THR A 130 -8.42 -7.13 -13.03
C THR A 130 -7.41 -8.17 -13.53
N ALA A 131 -6.32 -8.42 -12.79
CA ALA A 131 -5.38 -9.49 -13.12
C ALA A 131 -6.09 -10.85 -13.18
N ASN A 132 -5.43 -11.86 -13.76
CA ASN A 132 -5.97 -13.21 -13.76
C ASN A 132 -6.24 -13.71 -12.32
N VAL A 133 -7.11 -14.72 -12.19
CA VAL A 133 -7.63 -15.19 -10.89
C VAL A 133 -6.52 -15.55 -9.90
N LEU A 134 -5.44 -16.18 -10.37
CA LEU A 134 -4.34 -16.61 -9.51
C LEU A 134 -3.47 -15.43 -9.06
N ASP A 135 -3.17 -14.50 -9.96
CA ASP A 135 -2.30 -13.36 -9.65
C ASP A 135 -2.99 -12.31 -8.78
N ARG A 136 -4.28 -12.03 -9.01
CA ARG A 136 -5.02 -11.00 -8.26
C ARG A 136 -5.15 -11.29 -6.75
N GLU A 137 -5.07 -12.57 -6.36
CA GLU A 137 -5.10 -12.97 -4.96
C GLU A 137 -3.84 -12.53 -4.20
N PHE A 138 -2.74 -12.29 -4.90
CA PHE A 138 -1.53 -11.71 -4.34
C PHE A 138 -1.51 -10.20 -4.62
N PHE A 139 -1.36 -9.40 -3.56
CA PHE A 139 -1.31 -7.95 -3.74
C PHE A 139 -0.09 -7.51 -4.54
N PHE A 140 1.07 -8.10 -4.27
CA PHE A 140 2.32 -7.83 -4.99
C PHE A 140 2.76 -9.00 -5.87
N LYS A 141 3.39 -8.68 -7.00
CA LYS A 141 4.12 -9.65 -7.83
C LYS A 141 5.33 -10.20 -7.07
N SER A 142 5.79 -11.38 -7.46
CA SER A 142 6.92 -12.04 -6.81
C SER A 142 8.18 -11.16 -6.80
N TRP A 143 8.63 -10.78 -5.61
CA TRP A 143 9.83 -9.94 -5.42
C TRP A 143 11.10 -10.59 -5.94
N LYS A 144 11.22 -11.92 -5.91
CA LYS A 144 12.42 -12.65 -6.39
C LYS A 144 12.69 -12.40 -7.87
N ARG A 145 11.62 -12.41 -8.70
CA ARG A 145 11.74 -12.12 -10.13
C ARG A 145 12.13 -10.67 -10.37
N LYS A 146 11.59 -9.76 -9.58
CA LYS A 146 11.84 -8.32 -9.71
C LYS A 146 13.24 -7.94 -9.24
N TRP A 147 13.73 -8.56 -8.16
CA TRP A 147 15.10 -8.42 -7.71
C TRP A 147 16.11 -8.92 -8.77
N LYS A 148 15.82 -10.05 -9.41
CA LYS A 148 16.63 -10.55 -10.52
C LYS A 148 16.69 -9.52 -11.66
N ARG A 149 15.54 -8.97 -12.09
CA ARG A 149 15.47 -7.96 -13.15
C ARG A 149 16.21 -6.66 -12.76
N PHE A 150 16.09 -6.21 -11.53
CA PHE A 150 16.84 -5.06 -11.02
C PHE A 150 18.36 -5.25 -11.17
N ASN A 151 18.87 -6.41 -10.78
CA ASN A 151 20.30 -6.72 -10.92
C ASN A 151 20.72 -6.83 -12.40
N GLU A 152 19.88 -7.38 -13.27
CA GLU A 152 20.13 -7.43 -14.72
C GLU A 152 20.26 -6.02 -15.30
N VAL A 153 19.31 -5.13 -14.98
CA VAL A 153 19.33 -3.73 -15.44
C VAL A 153 20.55 -2.99 -14.92
N SER A 154 20.94 -3.22 -13.67
CA SER A 154 22.15 -2.61 -13.09
C SER A 154 23.41 -3.05 -13.84
N LYS A 155 23.49 -4.34 -14.20
CA LYS A 155 24.59 -4.89 -15.00
C LYS A 155 24.58 -4.32 -16.42
N GLU A 156 23.43 -4.29 -17.10
CA GLU A 156 23.27 -3.69 -18.43
C GLU A 156 23.74 -2.22 -18.43
N ASN A 157 23.36 -1.43 -17.41
CA ASN A 157 23.81 -0.05 -17.28
C ASN A 157 25.34 0.05 -17.14
N PHE A 158 25.96 -0.80 -16.33
CA PHE A 158 27.43 -0.84 -16.20
C PHE A 158 28.14 -1.18 -17.53
N GLU A 159 27.62 -2.16 -18.27
CA GLU A 159 28.14 -2.56 -19.59
C GLU A 159 27.99 -1.43 -20.62
N ASN A 160 26.91 -0.63 -20.51
CA ASN A 160 26.65 0.53 -21.35
C ASN A 160 27.43 1.80 -20.95
N GLY A 161 28.39 1.70 -20.03
CA GLY A 161 29.32 2.79 -19.72
C GLY A 161 29.05 3.56 -18.44
N TYR A 162 27.97 3.29 -17.70
CA TYR A 162 27.68 3.91 -16.40
C TYR A 162 28.54 3.25 -15.31
N LYS A 163 29.73 3.79 -15.04
CA LYS A 163 30.75 3.18 -14.16
C LYS A 163 30.63 3.56 -12.68
N TYR A 164 29.81 4.54 -12.36
CA TYR A 164 29.61 5.02 -10.99
C TYR A 164 28.22 4.65 -10.50
N LEU A 165 28.12 4.17 -9.26
CA LEU A 165 26.87 3.87 -8.56
C LEU A 165 26.76 4.77 -7.34
N SER A 166 25.59 5.39 -7.16
CA SER A 166 25.24 6.09 -5.92
C SER A 166 23.97 5.47 -5.36
N GLU A 167 24.00 5.09 -4.08
CA GLU A 167 22.87 4.53 -3.36
C GLU A 167 22.39 5.54 -2.31
N PHE A 168 21.08 5.70 -2.21
CA PHE A 168 20.43 6.58 -1.25
C PHE A 168 19.37 5.80 -0.48
N ASP A 169 19.30 6.03 0.83
CA ASP A 169 18.24 5.51 1.68
C ASP A 169 17.54 6.67 2.41
N ILE A 170 16.22 6.56 2.57
CA ILE A 170 15.43 7.56 3.27
C ILE A 170 15.25 7.10 4.72
N ALA A 171 15.86 7.83 5.63
CA ALA A 171 15.77 7.53 7.06
C ALA A 171 14.31 7.61 7.54
N SER A 172 13.87 6.59 8.26
CA SER A 172 12.53 6.51 8.87
C SER A 172 11.39 6.81 7.89
N PHE A 173 11.52 6.42 6.62
CA PHE A 173 10.62 6.83 5.54
C PHE A 173 9.14 6.67 5.88
N PHE A 174 8.75 5.52 6.43
CA PHE A 174 7.35 5.25 6.80
C PHE A 174 6.82 6.20 7.88
N ASP A 175 7.68 6.69 8.77
CA ASP A 175 7.30 7.58 9.87
C ASP A 175 7.25 9.06 9.43
N THR A 176 7.85 9.40 8.28
CA THR A 176 7.98 10.78 7.78
C THR A 176 7.02 11.14 6.65
N ILE A 177 6.26 10.19 6.12
CA ILE A 177 5.26 10.45 5.06
C ILE A 177 4.21 11.44 5.59
N ASP A 178 4.13 12.62 4.99
CA ASP A 178 3.11 13.62 5.30
C ASP A 178 1.75 13.22 4.70
N HIS A 179 0.69 13.19 5.51
CA HIS A 179 -0.64 12.75 5.09
C HIS A 179 -1.26 13.68 4.05
N ASN A 180 -1.05 15.01 4.18
CA ASN A 180 -1.61 15.98 3.23
C ASN A 180 -0.94 15.81 1.87
N ILE A 181 0.41 15.72 1.86
CA ILE A 181 1.17 15.51 0.61
C ILE A 181 0.78 14.17 -0.03
N LEU A 182 0.62 13.10 0.76
CA LEU A 182 0.15 11.81 0.25
C LEU A 182 -1.23 11.95 -0.41
N CYS A 183 -2.19 12.58 0.27
CA CYS A 183 -3.53 12.80 -0.26
C CYS A 183 -3.53 13.70 -1.50
N GLU A 184 -2.69 14.74 -1.56
CA GLU A 184 -2.53 15.60 -2.73
C GLU A 184 -1.98 14.82 -3.93
N ILE A 185 -0.98 13.97 -3.73
CA ILE A 185 -0.44 13.10 -4.78
C ILE A 185 -1.51 12.14 -5.27
N LEU A 186 -2.23 11.48 -4.36
CA LEU A 186 -3.31 10.54 -4.70
C LEU A 186 -4.44 11.24 -5.48
N ALA A 187 -4.86 12.44 -5.06
CA ALA A 187 -5.89 13.23 -5.73
C ALA A 187 -5.44 13.73 -7.10
N ASN A 188 -4.28 14.39 -7.15
CA ASN A 188 -3.86 15.15 -8.33
C ASN A 188 -3.24 14.26 -9.40
N THR A 189 -2.44 13.27 -9.00
CA THR A 189 -1.73 12.38 -9.93
C THR A 189 -2.56 11.15 -10.28
N PHE A 190 -3.14 10.51 -9.29
CA PHE A 190 -3.84 9.23 -9.46
C PHE A 190 -5.37 9.34 -9.51
N LYS A 191 -5.91 10.57 -9.38
CA LYS A 191 -7.34 10.86 -9.49
C LYS A 191 -8.20 10.05 -8.50
N ILE A 192 -7.69 9.86 -7.29
CA ILE A 192 -8.45 9.19 -6.23
C ILE A 192 -9.53 10.15 -5.68
N GLU A 193 -10.74 9.62 -5.51
CA GLU A 193 -11.91 10.37 -5.04
C GLU A 193 -11.75 10.87 -3.60
N ALA A 194 -12.32 12.05 -3.33
CA ALA A 194 -12.25 12.72 -2.04
C ALA A 194 -12.73 11.83 -0.87
N ASN A 195 -13.84 11.12 -1.03
CA ASN A 195 -14.42 10.26 0.01
C ASN A 195 -13.44 9.15 0.48
N ILE A 196 -12.66 8.58 -0.44
CA ILE A 196 -11.61 7.59 -0.10
C ILE A 196 -10.46 8.28 0.63
N LEU A 197 -10.04 9.46 0.17
CA LEU A 197 -8.94 10.21 0.76
C LEU A 197 -9.28 10.70 2.18
N GLU A 198 -10.50 11.16 2.40
CA GLU A 198 -10.97 11.59 3.73
C GLU A 198 -10.98 10.42 4.72
N LEU A 199 -11.49 9.25 4.29
CA LEU A 199 -11.47 8.04 5.12
C LEU A 199 -10.02 7.58 5.38
N LEU A 200 -9.18 7.56 4.36
CA LEU A 200 -7.76 7.19 4.47
C LEU A 200 -7.02 8.12 5.43
N SER A 201 -7.17 9.44 5.29
CA SER A 201 -6.55 10.44 6.17
C SER A 201 -6.97 10.25 7.63
N LYS A 202 -8.28 10.10 7.88
CA LYS A 202 -8.83 9.84 9.22
C LYS A 202 -8.24 8.56 9.84
N CYS A 203 -8.10 7.52 9.04
CA CYS A 203 -7.51 6.25 9.47
C CYS A 203 -6.02 6.43 9.78
N LEU A 204 -5.24 7.01 8.88
CA LEU A 204 -3.80 7.22 9.05
C LEU A 204 -3.51 8.08 10.28
N GLU A 205 -4.24 9.20 10.48
CA GLU A 205 -4.10 10.06 11.67
C GLU A 205 -4.29 9.29 12.98
N THR A 206 -5.17 8.29 12.99
CA THR A 206 -5.45 7.48 14.18
C THR A 206 -4.44 6.35 14.34
N TRP A 207 -4.12 5.63 13.26
CA TRP A 207 -3.22 4.47 13.30
C TRP A 207 -1.77 4.84 13.59
N THR A 208 -1.35 6.06 13.24
CA THR A 208 0.02 6.54 13.47
C THR A 208 0.16 7.44 14.71
N ALA A 209 -0.95 7.72 15.41
CA ALA A 209 -0.92 8.48 16.64
C ALA A 209 0.01 7.85 17.68
N ASP A 210 0.77 8.68 18.39
CA ASP A 210 1.65 8.21 19.47
C ASP A 210 0.81 7.59 20.60
N SER A 211 1.17 6.38 21.00
CA SER A 211 0.50 5.65 22.08
C SER A 211 0.64 6.34 23.46
N ASN A 212 1.67 7.17 23.62
CA ASN A 212 1.94 7.88 24.88
C ASN A 212 1.10 9.16 25.05
N HIS A 213 0.51 9.69 23.99
CA HIS A 213 -0.32 10.88 24.02
C HIS A 213 -1.78 10.56 23.70
N LYS A 214 -2.64 10.64 24.71
CA LYS A 214 -4.07 10.27 24.58
C LYS A 214 -4.88 11.14 23.60
N THR A 215 -4.38 12.27 23.16
CA THR A 215 -5.16 13.31 22.46
C THR A 215 -4.64 13.74 21.10
N PHE A 216 -3.44 13.37 20.69
CA PHE A 216 -2.87 13.85 19.44
C PHE A 216 -3.05 12.84 18.31
N LYS A 217 -3.73 13.27 17.24
CA LYS A 217 -3.72 12.64 15.93
C LYS A 217 -2.40 13.00 15.26
N SER A 218 -1.77 12.03 14.62
CA SER A 218 -0.58 12.29 13.82
C SER A 218 -0.98 12.86 12.45
N LYS A 219 -0.14 13.74 11.92
CA LYS A 219 -0.24 14.20 10.52
C LYS A 219 0.82 13.55 9.62
N HIS A 220 1.63 12.67 10.20
CA HIS A 220 2.74 12.03 9.53
C HIS A 220 2.77 10.54 9.83
N GLY A 221 3.34 9.80 8.90
CA GLY A 221 3.59 8.37 9.01
C GLY A 221 2.51 7.51 8.39
N ILE A 222 2.90 6.30 8.04
CA ILE A 222 1.99 5.22 7.66
C ILE A 222 2.34 3.97 8.47
N PRO A 223 1.36 3.09 8.79
CA PRO A 223 1.62 1.92 9.62
C PRO A 223 2.70 1.01 9.02
N GLN A 224 3.78 0.72 9.74
CA GLN A 224 4.76 -0.26 9.30
C GLN A 224 4.25 -1.68 9.54
N GLY A 225 4.17 -2.49 8.48
CA GLY A 225 3.82 -3.91 8.58
C GLY A 225 2.66 -4.36 7.73
N PRO A 226 1.50 -3.66 7.68
CA PRO A 226 0.44 -3.96 6.72
C PRO A 226 0.96 -4.00 5.28
N ILE A 227 0.42 -4.89 4.47
CA ILE A 227 0.84 -5.05 3.05
C ILE A 227 0.46 -3.84 2.20
N SER A 228 -0.50 -3.04 2.63
CA SER A 228 -0.95 -1.81 1.96
C SER A 228 0.09 -0.69 2.02
N SER A 229 0.83 -0.59 3.13
CA SER A 229 1.71 0.55 3.39
C SER A 229 2.88 0.68 2.41
N PRO A 230 3.61 -0.39 2.02
CA PRO A 230 4.67 -0.26 1.01
C PRO A 230 4.17 0.30 -0.32
N PHE A 231 2.94 -0.01 -0.72
CA PHE A 231 2.37 0.53 -1.95
C PHE A 231 2.07 2.03 -1.84
N LEU A 232 1.46 2.48 -0.74
CA LEU A 232 1.25 3.93 -0.54
C LEU A 232 2.57 4.70 -0.45
N ALA A 233 3.60 4.10 0.15
CA ALA A 233 4.95 4.66 0.16
C ALA A 233 5.53 4.80 -1.27
N ASP A 234 5.29 3.81 -2.14
CA ASP A 234 5.70 3.88 -3.54
C ASP A 234 4.95 4.96 -4.33
N LEU A 235 3.64 5.14 -4.08
CA LEU A 235 2.87 6.22 -4.69
C LEU A 235 3.35 7.60 -4.20
N TYR A 236 3.73 7.71 -2.93
CA TYR A 236 4.32 8.95 -2.39
C TYR A 236 5.63 9.31 -3.10
N LEU A 237 6.51 8.33 -3.33
CA LEU A 237 7.77 8.53 -4.05
C LEU A 237 7.59 8.79 -5.55
N PHE A 238 6.43 8.52 -6.12
CA PHE A 238 6.19 8.72 -7.55
C PHE A 238 6.40 10.19 -7.97
N TYR A 239 6.16 11.14 -7.08
CA TYR A 239 6.50 12.53 -7.33
C TYR A 239 8.02 12.71 -7.54
N VAL A 240 8.83 12.09 -6.70
CA VAL A 240 10.30 12.09 -6.83
C VAL A 240 10.74 11.44 -8.15
N ASP A 241 10.11 10.31 -8.51
CA ASP A 241 10.39 9.63 -9.79
C ASP A 241 10.16 10.55 -10.98
N THR A 242 9.09 11.35 -10.95
CA THR A 242 8.77 12.31 -12.03
C THR A 242 9.77 13.45 -12.11
N GLU A 243 10.24 13.96 -10.97
CA GLU A 243 11.27 15.01 -10.93
C GLU A 243 12.64 14.50 -11.40
N ILE A 244 13.03 13.30 -10.96
CA ILE A 244 14.26 12.65 -11.42
C ILE A 244 14.23 12.42 -12.93
N LYS A 245 13.07 12.02 -13.48
CA LYS A 245 12.91 11.87 -14.93
C LYS A 245 13.10 13.16 -15.70
N LYS A 246 12.74 14.32 -15.10
CA LYS A 246 13.04 15.64 -15.70
C LYS A 246 14.54 15.94 -15.67
N LEU A 247 15.22 15.62 -14.55
CA LEU A 247 16.66 15.77 -14.42
C LEU A 247 17.43 14.92 -15.44
N ASN A 248 16.96 13.70 -15.71
CA ASN A 248 17.57 12.80 -16.69
C ASN A 248 17.55 13.34 -18.12
N LYS A 249 16.68 14.31 -18.44
CA LYS A 249 16.72 15.04 -19.73
C LYS A 249 17.91 16.01 -19.83
N LYS A 250 18.45 16.44 -18.68
CA LYS A 250 19.56 17.39 -18.58
C LYS A 250 20.91 16.72 -18.33
N TYR A 251 20.89 15.63 -17.60
CA TYR A 251 22.08 14.89 -17.17
C TYR A 251 21.97 13.44 -17.58
N ASP A 252 23.06 12.86 -18.06
CA ASP A 252 23.11 11.46 -18.47
C ASP A 252 23.36 10.56 -17.25
N PHE A 253 22.29 9.99 -16.68
CA PHE A 253 22.34 9.00 -15.61
C PHE A 253 21.16 8.02 -15.72
N LYS A 254 21.24 6.90 -15.06
CA LYS A 254 20.14 5.94 -14.92
C LYS A 254 19.68 5.92 -13.47
N TYR A 255 18.37 5.87 -13.27
CA TYR A 255 17.74 5.82 -11.95
C TYR A 255 16.86 4.59 -11.84
N SER A 256 16.93 3.93 -10.69
CA SER A 256 16.04 2.80 -10.34
C SER A 256 15.83 2.71 -8.83
N ARG A 257 14.67 2.20 -8.42
CA ARG A 257 14.31 1.95 -7.02
C ARG A 257 13.46 0.69 -6.86
#